data_b314bda8291619820f4fca79b967f1c2
#
_entry.id   b314bda8291619820f4fca79b967f1c2
#
_cell.length_a   1.000
_cell.length_b   1.000
_cell.length_c   1.000
_cell.angle_alpha   90.00
_cell.angle_beta   90.00
_cell.angle_gamma   90.00
#
_symmetry.space_group_name_H-M   'P 1'
#
loop_
_entity.id
_entity.type
_entity.pdbx_description
1 polymer ?
#
loop_
_entity_poly.entity_id
_entity_poly.type
_entity_poly.pdbx_seq_one_letter_code
_entity_poly.pdbx_strand_id
1 'polypeptide(L)'
;MENELHLTDLIDVEMLQKIQDAFSDMTGIASVTTDADGVAVTKGSHFSDFCMKYTRSSPLGCQRCELCDKNGAELALKKGASSTYFCHAGLVDFAAPIIADGRMVGCFIGGQVLTEPPDISKIMQVADELGIDPASYIQAVMKVNIVEKSQIDKAASFLYTIANGLSNIAYHKYQLFQANIEIEKVNRMKSDFLANMSHEIRTPMNAVIGMAEMALREDLPPAARDYITQIKASGKTLLTIINDILDFSKIESGKMNIIPVEYEPMSTIHDVANIITTRIGSKNVELILDIAPDIPYKLFGDSIRFKQILLNLANNAVKFTKHGRVLLKIYADPVENGETVLHASIEDTGIGIKKEHIGRLFRSFEQLDSKRNRNIEGTGLGLAISKLLLTLMHG
;
A
#
# COMPACT_ATOMS: atom_id res chain seq x y z
N MET A 1 -1.51 -7.99 21.79
CA MET A 1 -1.42 -9.40 21.36
C MET A 1 -0.43 -9.38 20.22
N GLU A 2 0.75 -9.94 20.42
CA GLU A 2 1.70 -10.19 19.33
C GLU A 2 1.00 -11.17 18.39
N ASN A 3 0.79 -10.81 17.15
CA ASN A 3 0.30 -11.73 16.14
C ASN A 3 1.36 -12.84 16.01
N GLU A 4 1.03 -14.06 16.40
CA GLU A 4 1.88 -15.21 16.11
C GLU A 4 2.02 -15.32 14.58
N LEU A 5 3.26 -15.32 14.13
CA LEU A 5 3.60 -15.36 12.72
C LEU A 5 3.59 -16.81 12.26
N HIS A 6 2.60 -17.20 11.47
CA HIS A 6 2.51 -18.55 10.93
C HIS A 6 3.20 -18.67 9.56
N LEU A 7 3.74 -19.85 9.27
CA LEU A 7 4.37 -20.14 7.98
C LEU A 7 3.43 -19.85 6.79
N THR A 8 2.16 -20.21 6.94
CA THR A 8 1.11 -20.02 5.91
C THR A 8 0.76 -18.57 5.62
N ASP A 9 1.04 -17.63 6.55
CA ASP A 9 0.84 -16.20 6.34
C ASP A 9 1.98 -15.59 5.48
N LEU A 10 3.11 -16.26 5.45
CA LEU A 10 4.33 -15.79 4.81
C LEU A 10 4.58 -16.43 3.44
N ILE A 11 4.36 -17.73 3.34
CA ILE A 11 4.70 -18.53 2.16
C ILE A 11 3.47 -19.34 1.74
N ASP A 12 3.22 -19.37 0.44
CA ASP A 12 2.13 -20.14 -0.15
C ASP A 12 2.39 -21.65 0.02
N VAL A 13 1.40 -22.36 0.55
CA VAL A 13 1.45 -23.81 0.79
C VAL A 13 1.64 -24.59 -0.51
N GLU A 14 1.03 -24.14 -1.64
CA GLU A 14 1.23 -24.80 -2.92
C GLU A 14 2.68 -24.70 -3.41
N MET A 15 3.35 -23.58 -3.14
CA MET A 15 4.76 -23.39 -3.46
C MET A 15 5.64 -24.32 -2.62
N LEU A 16 5.35 -24.43 -1.33
CA LEU A 16 6.06 -25.35 -0.43
C LEU A 16 5.89 -26.81 -0.90
N GLN A 17 4.67 -27.19 -1.27
CA GLN A 17 4.39 -28.54 -1.78
C GLN A 17 5.16 -28.83 -3.09
N LYS A 18 5.17 -27.89 -4.04
CA LYS A 18 5.90 -28.06 -5.30
C LYS A 18 7.42 -28.21 -5.09
N ILE A 19 8.00 -27.44 -4.19
CA ILE A 19 9.44 -27.55 -3.86
C ILE A 19 9.73 -28.91 -3.23
N GLN A 20 8.90 -29.33 -2.32
CA GLN A 20 8.98 -30.60 -1.62
C GLN A 20 8.85 -31.79 -2.57
N ASP A 21 7.85 -31.77 -3.47
CA ASP A 21 7.63 -32.83 -4.46
C ASP A 21 8.84 -32.94 -5.41
N ALA A 22 9.31 -31.79 -5.95
CA ALA A 22 10.48 -31.76 -6.84
C ALA A 22 11.74 -32.30 -6.15
N PHE A 23 11.95 -31.97 -4.87
CA PHE A 23 13.05 -32.51 -4.07
C PHE A 23 12.94 -34.04 -3.94
N SER A 24 11.75 -34.54 -3.56
CA SER A 24 11.52 -35.97 -3.35
C SER A 24 11.64 -36.75 -4.68
N ASP A 25 11.13 -36.22 -5.78
CA ASP A 25 11.26 -36.83 -7.12
C ASP A 25 12.73 -36.90 -7.57
N MET A 26 13.54 -35.87 -7.29
CA MET A 26 14.95 -35.83 -7.67
C MET A 26 15.82 -36.75 -6.81
N THR A 27 15.53 -36.85 -5.51
CA THR A 27 16.42 -37.52 -4.56
C THR A 27 15.95 -38.94 -4.19
N GLY A 28 14.69 -39.26 -4.40
CA GLY A 28 14.04 -40.47 -3.89
C GLY A 28 13.86 -40.49 -2.38
N ILE A 29 14.12 -39.36 -1.69
CA ILE A 29 14.02 -39.21 -0.24
C ILE A 29 12.65 -38.60 0.08
N ALA A 30 11.96 -39.18 1.06
CA ALA A 30 10.69 -38.68 1.55
C ALA A 30 10.87 -37.30 2.18
N SER A 31 9.88 -36.42 2.02
CA SER A 31 9.89 -35.12 2.69
C SER A 31 8.49 -34.59 3.05
N VAL A 32 8.47 -33.69 4.02
CA VAL A 32 7.27 -32.96 4.47
C VAL A 32 7.70 -31.60 4.98
N THR A 33 6.82 -30.62 4.84
CA THR A 33 7.00 -29.30 5.47
C THR A 33 6.09 -29.22 6.70
N THR A 34 6.67 -28.86 7.84
CA THR A 34 5.95 -28.67 9.10
C THR A 34 5.90 -27.21 9.52
N ASP A 35 4.99 -26.89 10.42
CA ASP A 35 5.04 -25.65 11.20
C ASP A 35 6.14 -25.71 12.29
N ALA A 36 6.19 -24.69 13.15
CA ALA A 36 7.14 -24.59 14.25
C ALA A 36 6.93 -25.67 15.33
N ASP A 37 5.74 -26.24 15.41
CA ASP A 37 5.40 -27.29 16.38
C ASP A 37 5.60 -28.72 15.85
N GLY A 38 6.05 -28.86 14.59
CA GLY A 38 6.28 -30.14 13.94
C GLY A 38 5.04 -30.74 13.30
N VAL A 39 3.94 -29.98 13.23
CA VAL A 39 2.70 -30.41 12.58
C VAL A 39 2.82 -30.18 11.07
N ALA A 40 2.43 -31.19 10.29
CA ALA A 40 2.55 -31.12 8.83
C ALA A 40 1.64 -30.04 8.22
N VAL A 41 2.22 -29.12 7.46
CA VAL A 41 1.55 -28.07 6.67
C VAL A 41 1.30 -28.54 5.24
N THR A 42 2.17 -29.40 4.70
CA THR A 42 2.05 -29.99 3.38
C THR A 42 1.71 -31.48 3.49
N LYS A 43 1.32 -32.08 2.37
CA LYS A 43 1.19 -33.54 2.28
C LYS A 43 2.58 -34.14 2.12
N GLY A 44 2.85 -35.27 2.80
CA GLY A 44 4.12 -35.98 2.66
C GLY A 44 4.37 -36.46 1.23
N SER A 45 5.58 -36.21 0.71
CA SER A 45 6.04 -36.66 -0.61
C SER A 45 6.92 -37.87 -0.44
N HIS A 46 6.72 -38.93 -1.25
CA HIS A 46 7.47 -40.20 -1.26
C HIS A 46 7.51 -40.93 0.09
N PHE A 47 6.53 -40.72 0.96
CA PHE A 47 6.45 -41.40 2.24
C PHE A 47 6.35 -42.91 2.10
N SER A 48 7.17 -43.62 2.85
CA SER A 48 7.17 -45.09 2.85
C SER A 48 5.90 -45.67 3.50
N ASP A 49 5.50 -46.87 3.06
CA ASP A 49 4.41 -47.63 3.72
C ASP A 49 4.72 -47.88 5.20
N PHE A 50 6.00 -48.07 5.57
CA PHE A 50 6.46 -48.20 6.94
C PHE A 50 6.03 -47.02 7.81
N CYS A 51 6.18 -45.80 7.30
CA CYS A 51 5.78 -44.59 8.01
C CYS A 51 4.28 -44.37 7.96
N MET A 52 3.66 -44.42 6.76
CA MET A 52 2.24 -44.02 6.60
C MET A 52 1.26 -45.08 7.05
N LYS A 53 1.45 -46.36 6.66
CA LYS A 53 0.48 -47.42 6.92
C LYS A 53 0.64 -48.02 8.31
N TYR A 54 1.82 -47.93 8.88
CA TYR A 54 2.13 -48.57 10.15
C TYR A 54 2.41 -47.56 11.26
N THR A 55 3.54 -46.82 11.18
CA THR A 55 3.98 -45.97 12.29
C THR A 55 3.00 -44.82 12.57
N ARG A 56 2.61 -44.05 11.55
CA ARG A 56 1.71 -42.90 11.71
C ARG A 56 0.23 -43.26 11.76
N SER A 57 -0.14 -44.53 11.48
CA SER A 57 -1.50 -45.00 11.68
C SER A 57 -1.85 -45.23 13.16
N SER A 58 -0.87 -45.44 14.02
CA SER A 58 -1.02 -45.44 15.47
C SER A 58 -1.03 -44.01 16.02
N PRO A 59 -2.03 -43.63 16.88
CA PRO A 59 -2.01 -42.32 17.53
C PRO A 59 -0.71 -42.01 18.29
N LEU A 60 -0.17 -43.00 19.01
CA LEU A 60 1.08 -42.88 19.73
C LEU A 60 2.27 -42.72 18.76
N GLY A 61 2.28 -43.45 17.65
CA GLY A 61 3.30 -43.35 16.62
C GLY A 61 3.29 -41.99 15.93
N CYS A 62 2.11 -41.45 15.58
CA CYS A 62 1.95 -40.14 15.02
C CYS A 62 2.51 -39.04 15.94
N GLN A 63 2.13 -39.05 17.22
CA GLN A 63 2.62 -38.12 18.24
C GLN A 63 4.14 -38.17 18.39
N ARG A 64 4.73 -39.40 18.40
CA ARG A 64 6.17 -39.57 18.46
C ARG A 64 6.89 -39.05 17.22
N CYS A 65 6.29 -39.20 16.03
CA CYS A 65 6.82 -38.63 14.79
C CYS A 65 6.87 -37.10 14.86
N GLU A 66 5.74 -36.46 15.22
CA GLU A 66 5.66 -35.00 15.35
C GLU A 66 6.70 -34.46 16.38
N LEU A 67 6.86 -35.17 17.50
CA LEU A 67 7.87 -34.82 18.51
C LEU A 67 9.31 -34.97 17.96
N CYS A 68 9.59 -36.01 17.17
CA CYS A 68 10.89 -36.17 16.50
C CYS A 68 11.17 -35.05 15.50
N ASP A 69 10.14 -34.71 14.69
CA ASP A 69 10.23 -33.65 13.71
C ASP A 69 10.47 -32.28 14.38
N LYS A 70 9.76 -31.96 15.46
CA LYS A 70 9.96 -30.76 16.28
C LYS A 70 11.37 -30.72 16.88
N ASN A 71 11.83 -31.79 17.53
CA ASN A 71 13.15 -31.85 18.13
C ASN A 71 14.27 -31.73 17.10
N GLY A 72 14.09 -32.34 15.92
CA GLY A 72 15.01 -32.24 14.79
C GLY A 72 15.10 -30.81 14.26
N ALA A 73 13.98 -30.13 14.14
CA ALA A 73 13.91 -28.74 13.72
C ALA A 73 14.58 -27.79 14.74
N GLU A 74 14.33 -27.98 16.04
CA GLU A 74 14.99 -27.19 17.10
C GLU A 74 16.51 -27.41 17.12
N LEU A 75 16.96 -28.66 16.90
CA LEU A 75 18.39 -28.98 16.83
C LEU A 75 19.06 -28.28 15.64
N ALA A 76 18.39 -28.27 14.47
CA ALA A 76 18.87 -27.59 13.27
C ALA A 76 18.90 -26.07 13.47
N LEU A 77 17.89 -25.48 14.13
CA LEU A 77 17.85 -24.07 14.48
C LEU A 77 19.02 -23.67 15.38
N LYS A 78 19.26 -24.43 16.46
CA LYS A 78 20.39 -24.18 17.40
C LYS A 78 21.76 -24.30 16.73
N LYS A 79 21.88 -25.19 15.75
CA LYS A 79 23.11 -25.43 15.00
C LYS A 79 23.36 -24.39 13.92
N GLY A 80 22.34 -23.68 13.48
CA GLY A 80 22.41 -22.76 12.32
C GLY A 80 22.74 -23.49 11.01
N ALA A 81 22.36 -24.76 10.89
CA ALA A 81 22.60 -25.63 9.75
C ALA A 81 21.57 -26.75 9.72
N SER A 82 21.48 -27.50 8.61
CA SER A 82 20.68 -28.73 8.61
C SER A 82 21.16 -29.69 9.70
N SER A 83 20.23 -30.43 10.26
CA SER A 83 20.51 -31.44 11.31
C SER A 83 19.97 -32.79 10.87
N THR A 84 20.82 -33.82 10.94
CA THR A 84 20.47 -35.23 10.70
C THR A 84 20.28 -35.92 12.03
N TYR A 85 19.22 -36.71 12.19
CA TYR A 85 18.88 -37.40 13.43
C TYR A 85 18.22 -38.76 13.15
N PHE A 86 18.14 -39.60 14.17
CA PHE A 86 17.37 -40.84 14.11
C PHE A 86 15.98 -40.57 14.68
N CYS A 87 14.94 -40.96 13.94
CA CYS A 87 13.57 -40.91 14.46
C CYS A 87 13.33 -42.07 15.47
N HIS A 88 12.19 -41.98 16.17
CA HIS A 88 11.86 -43.00 17.18
C HIS A 88 11.71 -44.41 16.61
N ALA A 89 11.39 -44.52 15.30
CA ALA A 89 11.25 -45.81 14.60
C ALA A 89 12.61 -46.32 13.99
N GLY A 90 13.71 -45.61 14.24
CA GLY A 90 15.06 -46.03 13.82
C GLY A 90 15.46 -45.63 12.40
N LEU A 91 14.67 -44.84 11.71
CA LEU A 91 15.02 -44.26 10.40
C LEU A 91 15.86 -43.01 10.57
N VAL A 92 16.62 -42.65 9.53
CA VAL A 92 17.38 -41.40 9.46
C VAL A 92 16.52 -40.35 8.81
N ASP A 93 16.36 -39.23 9.54
CA ASP A 93 15.70 -38.02 9.07
C ASP A 93 16.68 -36.84 9.19
N PHE A 94 16.35 -35.72 8.48
CA PHE A 94 17.04 -34.45 8.63
C PHE A 94 16.04 -33.31 8.62
N ALA A 95 16.44 -32.19 9.20
CA ALA A 95 15.63 -30.98 9.33
C ALA A 95 16.38 -29.78 8.75
N ALA A 96 15.64 -28.89 8.06
CA ALA A 96 16.10 -27.62 7.52
C ALA A 96 15.10 -26.51 7.89
N PRO A 97 15.39 -25.67 8.90
CA PRO A 97 14.44 -24.69 9.43
C PRO A 97 14.19 -23.53 8.45
N ILE A 98 12.96 -23.05 8.45
CA ILE A 98 12.51 -21.82 7.79
C ILE A 98 12.37 -20.76 8.87
N ILE A 99 13.17 -19.68 8.78
CA ILE A 99 13.27 -18.66 9.83
C ILE A 99 12.73 -17.32 9.30
N ALA A 100 11.89 -16.65 10.08
CA ALA A 100 11.47 -15.27 9.84
C ALA A 100 11.63 -14.48 11.13
N ASP A 101 12.25 -13.30 11.08
CA ASP A 101 12.51 -12.45 12.24
C ASP A 101 13.22 -13.16 13.41
N GLY A 102 14.19 -14.01 13.08
CA GLY A 102 14.94 -14.79 14.08
C GLY A 102 14.12 -15.91 14.77
N ARG A 103 12.87 -16.13 14.38
CA ARG A 103 11.98 -17.18 14.88
C ARG A 103 11.78 -18.23 13.81
N MET A 104 11.77 -19.50 14.21
CA MET A 104 11.40 -20.58 13.31
C MET A 104 9.89 -20.54 13.08
N VAL A 105 9.49 -20.42 11.83
CA VAL A 105 8.07 -20.41 11.41
C VAL A 105 7.65 -21.76 10.80
N GLY A 106 8.60 -22.61 10.47
CA GLY A 106 8.39 -23.94 9.94
C GLY A 106 9.71 -24.66 9.66
N CYS A 107 9.62 -25.87 9.14
CA CYS A 107 10.78 -26.68 8.84
C CYS A 107 10.51 -27.63 7.65
N PHE A 108 11.48 -27.76 6.75
CA PHE A 108 11.53 -28.90 5.85
C PHE A 108 12.13 -30.08 6.58
N ILE A 109 11.35 -31.16 6.69
CA ILE A 109 11.79 -32.46 7.20
C ILE A 109 11.96 -33.40 6.01
N GLY A 110 13.09 -34.04 5.88
CA GLY A 110 13.31 -35.07 4.87
C GLY A 110 13.98 -36.29 5.49
N GLY A 111 13.84 -37.44 4.84
CA GLY A 111 14.42 -38.66 5.37
C GLY A 111 13.61 -39.91 5.08
N GLN A 112 13.23 -40.60 6.12
CA GLN A 112 12.60 -41.95 6.08
C GLN A 112 13.47 -42.98 5.34
N VAL A 113 14.79 -42.90 5.54
CA VAL A 113 15.76 -43.80 4.93
C VAL A 113 16.57 -44.52 5.99
N LEU A 114 17.24 -45.59 5.57
CA LEU A 114 18.25 -46.30 6.38
C LEU A 114 19.65 -45.99 5.85
N THR A 115 20.65 -46.00 6.73
CA THR A 115 22.07 -45.91 6.34
C THR A 115 22.75 -47.27 6.37
N GLU A 116 22.14 -48.23 7.03
CA GLU A 116 22.59 -49.63 7.19
C GLU A 116 21.36 -50.53 7.34
N PRO A 117 21.48 -51.86 7.23
CA PRO A 117 20.36 -52.78 7.45
C PRO A 117 19.68 -52.54 8.81
N PRO A 118 18.34 -52.62 8.90
CA PRO A 118 17.63 -52.32 10.14
C PRO A 118 17.93 -53.31 11.25
N ASP A 119 18.07 -52.79 12.49
CA ASP A 119 18.13 -53.61 13.70
C ASP A 119 16.76 -54.19 14.02
N ILE A 120 16.57 -55.46 13.65
CA ILE A 120 15.30 -56.16 13.79
C ILE A 120 14.81 -56.21 15.25
N SER A 121 15.75 -56.28 16.24
CA SER A 121 15.37 -56.30 17.66
C SER A 121 14.70 -54.98 18.09
N LYS A 122 15.28 -53.84 17.64
CA LYS A 122 14.69 -52.53 17.92
C LYS A 122 13.35 -52.33 17.18
N ILE A 123 13.25 -52.79 15.93
CA ILE A 123 12.03 -52.69 15.15
C ILE A 123 10.90 -53.50 15.82
N MET A 124 11.17 -54.71 16.34
CA MET A 124 10.20 -55.50 17.11
C MET A 124 9.76 -54.76 18.37
N GLN A 125 10.67 -54.20 19.14
CA GLN A 125 10.32 -53.43 20.34
C GLN A 125 9.41 -52.25 19.99
N VAL A 126 9.69 -51.50 18.94
CA VAL A 126 8.85 -50.37 18.50
C VAL A 126 7.45 -50.87 18.05
N ALA A 127 7.41 -51.99 17.34
CA ALA A 127 6.13 -52.61 16.93
C ALA A 127 5.22 -52.95 18.14
N ASP A 128 5.82 -53.59 19.16
CA ASP A 128 5.11 -53.95 20.41
C ASP A 128 4.61 -52.69 21.14
N GLU A 129 5.45 -51.64 21.26
CA GLU A 129 5.08 -50.36 21.91
C GLU A 129 3.91 -49.67 21.18
N LEU A 130 3.87 -49.75 19.85
CA LEU A 130 2.85 -49.12 19.03
C LEU A 130 1.61 -49.99 18.82
N GLY A 131 1.64 -51.26 19.29
CA GLY A 131 0.53 -52.23 19.09
C GLY A 131 0.38 -52.67 17.64
N ILE A 132 1.48 -52.74 16.89
CA ILE A 132 1.52 -53.13 15.47
C ILE A 132 2.00 -54.57 15.36
N ASP A 133 1.44 -55.35 14.40
CA ASP A 133 1.94 -56.71 14.14
C ASP A 133 3.42 -56.67 13.73
N PRO A 134 4.33 -57.29 14.55
CA PRO A 134 5.77 -57.24 14.31
C PRO A 134 6.19 -57.80 12.96
N ALA A 135 5.53 -58.86 12.48
CA ALA A 135 5.93 -59.49 11.21
C ALA A 135 5.64 -58.54 10.02
N SER A 136 4.47 -57.93 10.01
CA SER A 136 4.09 -56.90 9.00
C SER A 136 4.99 -55.66 9.08
N TYR A 137 5.35 -55.21 10.29
CA TYR A 137 6.19 -54.04 10.50
C TYR A 137 7.63 -54.28 10.03
N ILE A 138 8.20 -55.45 10.29
CA ILE A 138 9.50 -55.90 9.80
C ILE A 138 9.47 -55.97 8.25
N GLN A 139 8.43 -56.58 7.68
CA GLN A 139 8.31 -56.63 6.21
C GLN A 139 8.26 -55.23 5.58
N ALA A 140 7.65 -54.25 6.24
CA ALA A 140 7.57 -52.89 5.75
C ALA A 140 8.90 -52.17 5.87
N VAL A 141 9.66 -52.30 6.97
CA VAL A 141 10.98 -51.63 7.12
C VAL A 141 12.02 -52.19 6.16
N MET A 142 11.93 -53.49 5.80
CA MET A 142 12.82 -54.10 4.81
C MET A 142 12.64 -53.54 3.39
N LYS A 143 11.58 -52.80 3.13
CA LYS A 143 11.34 -52.08 1.85
C LYS A 143 11.83 -50.65 1.88
N VAL A 144 12.27 -50.12 3.03
CA VAL A 144 12.80 -48.77 3.15
C VAL A 144 14.15 -48.72 2.44
N ASN A 145 14.38 -47.66 1.69
CA ASN A 145 15.63 -47.48 0.95
C ASN A 145 16.84 -47.32 1.88
N ILE A 146 17.93 -47.99 1.58
CA ILE A 146 19.24 -47.78 2.20
C ILE A 146 19.98 -46.77 1.34
N VAL A 147 20.39 -45.63 1.91
CA VAL A 147 21.02 -44.51 1.24
C VAL A 147 22.35 -44.20 1.93
N GLU A 148 23.39 -43.93 1.14
CA GLU A 148 24.67 -43.55 1.69
C GLU A 148 24.58 -42.25 2.52
N LYS A 149 25.25 -42.18 3.65
CA LYS A 149 25.28 -41.00 4.50
C LYS A 149 25.66 -39.72 3.75
N SER A 150 26.59 -39.82 2.79
CA SER A 150 27.04 -38.70 1.98
C SER A 150 25.88 -38.10 1.10
N GLN A 151 24.94 -38.93 0.65
CA GLN A 151 23.77 -38.49 -0.13
C GLN A 151 22.75 -37.80 0.77
N ILE A 152 22.55 -38.31 1.99
CA ILE A 152 21.66 -37.67 2.97
C ILE A 152 22.19 -36.30 3.36
N ASP A 153 23.51 -36.18 3.61
CA ASP A 153 24.15 -34.90 3.98
C ASP A 153 24.02 -33.86 2.83
N LYS A 154 24.17 -34.29 1.57
CA LYS A 154 23.95 -33.42 0.40
C LYS A 154 22.49 -32.97 0.25
N ALA A 155 21.57 -33.92 0.43
CA ALA A 155 20.12 -33.63 0.37
C ALA A 155 19.70 -32.66 1.48
N ALA A 156 20.20 -32.88 2.70
CA ALA A 156 19.98 -31.99 3.84
C ALA A 156 20.54 -30.57 3.59
N SER A 157 21.76 -30.49 3.04
CA SER A 157 22.40 -29.21 2.71
C SER A 157 21.65 -28.46 1.60
N PHE A 158 21.14 -29.17 0.59
CA PHE A 158 20.34 -28.58 -0.49
C PHE A 158 19.02 -27.99 0.06
N LEU A 159 18.27 -28.77 0.84
CA LEU A 159 17.03 -28.26 1.45
C LEU A 159 17.29 -27.11 2.43
N TYR A 160 18.41 -27.15 3.17
CA TYR A 160 18.80 -26.03 4.02
C TYR A 160 19.06 -24.76 3.21
N THR A 161 19.67 -24.86 2.02
CA THR A 161 19.86 -23.72 1.13
C THR A 161 18.54 -23.15 0.64
N ILE A 162 17.58 -24.01 0.27
CA ILE A 162 16.22 -23.61 -0.11
C ILE A 162 15.51 -22.95 1.08
N ALA A 163 15.58 -23.57 2.27
CA ALA A 163 14.98 -23.03 3.49
C ALA A 163 15.49 -21.64 3.83
N ASN A 164 16.81 -21.40 3.69
CA ASN A 164 17.38 -20.07 3.88
C ASN A 164 16.89 -19.04 2.85
N GLY A 165 16.76 -19.44 1.58
CA GLY A 165 16.17 -18.59 0.55
C GLY A 165 14.72 -18.19 0.88
N LEU A 166 13.91 -19.15 1.28
CA LEU A 166 12.53 -18.92 1.70
C LEU A 166 12.45 -18.10 2.98
N SER A 167 13.34 -18.33 3.93
CA SER A 167 13.42 -17.54 5.18
C SER A 167 13.66 -16.06 4.90
N ASN A 168 14.58 -15.77 3.98
CA ASN A 168 14.84 -14.38 3.58
C ASN A 168 13.62 -13.73 2.93
N ILE A 169 12.94 -14.44 2.02
CA ILE A 169 11.71 -13.95 1.37
C ILE A 169 10.61 -13.70 2.42
N ALA A 170 10.42 -14.64 3.33
CA ALA A 170 9.43 -14.54 4.40
C ALA A 170 9.72 -13.35 5.32
N TYR A 171 10.96 -13.16 5.71
CA TYR A 171 11.39 -12.05 6.55
C TYR A 171 11.18 -10.69 5.87
N HIS A 172 11.58 -10.55 4.60
CA HIS A 172 11.36 -9.30 3.86
C HIS A 172 9.87 -8.99 3.67
N LYS A 173 9.05 -10.01 3.38
CA LYS A 173 7.59 -9.84 3.28
C LYS A 173 7.01 -9.34 4.61
N TYR A 174 7.44 -9.92 5.73
CA TYR A 174 7.02 -9.49 7.05
C TYR A 174 7.44 -8.04 7.35
N GLN A 175 8.68 -7.67 7.07
CA GLN A 175 9.16 -6.29 7.25
C GLN A 175 8.35 -5.29 6.41
N LEU A 176 8.09 -5.62 5.14
CA LEU A 176 7.26 -4.77 4.27
C LEU A 176 5.84 -4.62 4.82
N PHE A 177 5.25 -5.69 5.34
CA PHE A 177 3.93 -5.66 5.94
C PHE A 177 3.88 -4.75 7.18
N GLN A 178 4.84 -4.88 8.09
CA GLN A 178 4.96 -4.01 9.28
C GLN A 178 5.19 -2.54 8.90
N ALA A 179 6.06 -2.28 7.93
CA ALA A 179 6.31 -0.92 7.45
C ALA A 179 5.04 -0.30 6.84
N ASN A 180 4.26 -1.06 6.06
CA ASN A 180 3.01 -0.58 5.49
C ASN A 180 1.97 -0.23 6.57
N ILE A 181 1.82 -1.06 7.61
CA ILE A 181 0.93 -0.77 8.74
C ILE A 181 1.32 0.54 9.42
N GLU A 182 2.60 0.75 9.67
CA GLU A 182 3.06 1.99 10.33
C GLU A 182 2.88 3.22 9.41
N ILE A 183 3.13 3.10 8.11
CA ILE A 183 2.86 4.15 7.12
C ILE A 183 1.38 4.51 7.08
N GLU A 184 0.49 3.51 7.04
CA GLU A 184 -0.97 3.75 7.05
C GLU A 184 -1.42 4.45 8.33
N LYS A 185 -0.89 4.02 9.48
CA LYS A 185 -1.19 4.64 10.78
C LYS A 185 -0.75 6.10 10.81
N VAL A 186 0.48 6.40 10.37
CA VAL A 186 1.00 7.78 10.29
C VAL A 186 0.16 8.63 9.33
N ASN A 187 -0.19 8.10 8.16
CA ASN A 187 -1.02 8.80 7.19
C ASN A 187 -2.43 9.09 7.72
N ARG A 188 -3.01 8.14 8.46
CA ARG A 188 -4.30 8.34 9.12
C ARG A 188 -4.24 9.43 10.17
N MET A 189 -3.24 9.37 11.07
CA MET A 189 -3.04 10.40 12.10
C MET A 189 -2.81 11.79 11.49
N LYS A 190 -2.01 11.89 10.40
CA LYS A 190 -1.79 13.15 9.65
C LYS A 190 -3.11 13.71 9.12
N SER A 191 -3.94 12.86 8.52
CA SER A 191 -5.23 13.28 7.94
C SER A 191 -6.21 13.75 9.03
N ASP A 192 -6.31 13.01 10.14
CA ASP A 192 -7.22 13.33 11.26
C ASP A 192 -6.76 14.61 11.97
N PHE A 193 -5.45 14.79 12.16
CA PHE A 193 -4.88 16.02 12.72
C PHE A 193 -5.23 17.24 11.85
N LEU A 194 -5.01 17.17 10.55
CA LEU A 194 -5.30 18.28 9.63
C LEU A 194 -6.80 18.59 9.59
N ALA A 195 -7.67 17.56 9.59
CA ALA A 195 -9.12 17.77 9.63
C ALA A 195 -9.56 18.49 10.90
N ASN A 196 -9.07 18.05 12.06
CA ASN A 196 -9.38 18.68 13.35
C ASN A 196 -8.84 20.10 13.42
N MET A 197 -7.58 20.33 13.03
CA MET A 197 -6.99 21.67 13.02
C MET A 197 -7.76 22.65 12.14
N SER A 198 -8.27 22.18 10.99
CA SER A 198 -9.09 23.05 10.13
C SER A 198 -10.37 23.50 10.82
N HIS A 199 -11.07 22.60 11.51
CA HIS A 199 -12.27 22.96 12.26
C HIS A 199 -11.94 23.95 13.38
N GLU A 200 -10.88 23.69 14.14
CA GLU A 200 -10.42 24.54 15.24
C GLU A 200 -9.98 25.95 14.78
N ILE A 201 -9.43 26.07 13.56
CA ILE A 201 -9.03 27.37 13.01
C ILE A 201 -10.22 28.05 12.30
N ARG A 202 -11.08 27.30 11.62
CA ARG A 202 -12.23 27.86 10.87
C ARG A 202 -13.20 28.62 11.79
N THR A 203 -13.51 28.07 12.97
CA THR A 203 -14.47 28.66 13.91
C THR A 203 -14.06 30.05 14.37
N PRO A 204 -12.88 30.30 14.95
CA PRO A 204 -12.46 31.64 15.36
C PRO A 204 -12.25 32.57 14.17
N MET A 205 -11.79 32.05 13.01
CA MET A 205 -11.60 32.88 11.83
C MET A 205 -12.93 33.40 11.24
N ASN A 206 -13.95 32.54 11.22
CA ASN A 206 -15.29 32.98 10.81
C ASN A 206 -15.86 34.05 11.75
N ALA A 207 -15.59 33.94 13.04
CA ALA A 207 -15.98 34.97 14.01
C ALA A 207 -15.24 36.31 13.75
N VAL A 208 -13.92 36.28 13.51
CA VAL A 208 -13.14 37.47 13.15
C VAL A 208 -13.66 38.14 11.87
N ILE A 209 -13.90 37.33 10.81
CA ILE A 209 -14.43 37.84 9.55
C ILE A 209 -15.85 38.42 9.75
N GLY A 210 -16.71 37.75 10.51
CA GLY A 210 -18.05 38.22 10.82
C GLY A 210 -18.07 39.53 11.60
N MET A 211 -17.20 39.65 12.63
CA MET A 211 -17.04 40.90 13.39
C MET A 211 -16.52 42.05 12.51
N ALA A 212 -15.54 41.74 11.61
CA ALA A 212 -15.06 42.72 10.64
C ALA A 212 -16.17 43.17 9.67
N GLU A 213 -17.03 42.24 9.22
CA GLU A 213 -18.18 42.55 8.36
C GLU A 213 -19.23 43.38 9.06
N MET A 214 -19.49 43.13 10.33
CA MET A 214 -20.40 43.95 11.13
C MET A 214 -19.84 45.35 11.36
N ALA A 215 -18.56 45.45 11.74
CA ALA A 215 -17.91 46.74 11.93
C ALA A 215 -17.92 47.60 10.65
N LEU A 216 -17.73 47.00 9.47
CA LEU A 216 -17.78 47.72 8.19
C LEU A 216 -19.16 48.28 7.82
N ARG A 217 -20.23 47.91 8.54
CA ARG A 217 -21.60 48.46 8.39
C ARG A 217 -21.78 49.73 9.19
N GLU A 218 -20.93 49.93 10.20
CA GLU A 218 -20.97 51.12 11.04
C GLU A 218 -20.32 52.34 10.35
N ASP A 219 -20.62 53.55 10.88
CA ASP A 219 -19.96 54.77 10.42
C ASP A 219 -18.56 54.86 11.02
N LEU A 220 -17.55 54.51 10.22
CA LEU A 220 -16.16 54.41 10.62
C LEU A 220 -15.31 55.50 9.97
N PRO A 221 -14.33 56.04 10.71
CA PRO A 221 -13.27 56.84 10.09
C PRO A 221 -12.58 56.08 8.93
N PRO A 222 -12.17 56.80 7.85
CA PRO A 222 -11.57 56.13 6.66
C PRO A 222 -10.41 55.18 7.01
N ALA A 223 -9.51 55.60 7.91
CA ALA A 223 -8.37 54.77 8.30
C ALA A 223 -8.82 53.50 9.05
N ALA A 224 -9.84 53.55 9.90
CA ALA A 224 -10.37 52.38 10.61
C ALA A 224 -11.06 51.42 9.63
N ARG A 225 -11.81 51.97 8.66
CA ARG A 225 -12.44 51.18 7.55
C ARG A 225 -11.40 50.41 6.75
N ASP A 226 -10.27 51.04 6.42
CA ASP A 226 -9.16 50.41 5.71
C ASP A 226 -8.54 49.25 6.51
N TYR A 227 -8.26 49.45 7.78
CA TYR A 227 -7.73 48.39 8.67
C TYR A 227 -8.68 47.19 8.78
N ILE A 228 -9.97 47.43 8.97
CA ILE A 228 -10.96 46.37 9.09
C ILE A 228 -11.15 45.63 7.77
N THR A 229 -11.08 46.34 6.63
CA THR A 229 -11.10 45.73 5.29
C THR A 229 -9.88 44.80 5.10
N GLN A 230 -8.70 45.21 5.54
CA GLN A 230 -7.48 44.39 5.48
C GLN A 230 -7.59 43.17 6.40
N ILE A 231 -8.11 43.31 7.61
CA ILE A 231 -8.33 42.19 8.55
C ILE A 231 -9.29 41.17 7.91
N LYS A 232 -10.41 41.62 7.33
CA LYS A 232 -11.35 40.76 6.62
C LYS A 232 -10.70 40.02 5.45
N ALA A 233 -9.91 40.71 4.63
CA ALA A 233 -9.22 40.13 3.49
C ALA A 233 -8.19 39.07 3.92
N SER A 234 -7.38 39.39 4.93
CA SER A 234 -6.39 38.46 5.50
C SER A 234 -7.04 37.23 6.09
N GLY A 235 -8.16 37.39 6.80
CA GLY A 235 -8.94 36.27 7.36
C GLY A 235 -9.48 35.35 6.28
N LYS A 236 -10.01 35.87 5.17
CA LYS A 236 -10.46 35.10 4.01
C LYS A 236 -9.31 34.36 3.32
N THR A 237 -8.16 35.02 3.18
CA THR A 237 -6.95 34.38 2.62
C THR A 237 -6.50 33.21 3.47
N LEU A 238 -6.47 33.36 4.81
CA LEU A 238 -6.09 32.29 5.72
C LEU A 238 -7.04 31.07 5.61
N LEU A 239 -8.35 31.29 5.55
CA LEU A 239 -9.31 30.20 5.34
C LEU A 239 -9.11 29.48 4.01
N THR A 240 -8.78 30.21 2.96
CA THR A 240 -8.46 29.62 1.64
C THR A 240 -7.22 28.72 1.76
N ILE A 241 -6.16 29.18 2.42
CA ILE A 241 -4.92 28.41 2.64
C ILE A 241 -5.23 27.11 3.39
N ILE A 242 -6.01 27.17 4.45
CA ILE A 242 -6.38 26.01 5.27
C ILE A 242 -7.18 25.01 4.42
N ASN A 243 -8.15 25.49 3.64
CA ASN A 243 -8.94 24.63 2.77
C ASN A 243 -8.09 23.98 1.68
N ASP A 244 -7.13 24.70 1.09
CA ASP A 244 -6.18 24.16 0.11
C ASP A 244 -5.33 23.02 0.72
N ILE A 245 -4.81 23.21 1.95
CA ILE A 245 -4.04 22.18 2.67
C ILE A 245 -4.89 20.94 2.93
N LEU A 246 -6.15 21.13 3.33
CA LEU A 246 -7.07 20.01 3.55
C LEU A 246 -7.41 19.27 2.27
N ASP A 247 -7.74 20.00 1.20
CA ASP A 247 -8.06 19.39 -0.09
C ASP A 247 -6.85 18.60 -0.59
N PHE A 248 -5.64 19.16 -0.50
CA PHE A 248 -4.40 18.47 -0.84
C PHE A 248 -4.22 17.18 -0.03
N SER A 249 -4.39 17.26 1.31
CA SER A 249 -4.25 16.09 2.18
C SER A 249 -5.30 14.99 1.90
N LYS A 250 -6.55 15.38 1.61
CA LYS A 250 -7.61 14.42 1.23
C LYS A 250 -7.32 13.72 -0.09
N ILE A 251 -6.76 14.46 -1.07
CA ILE A 251 -6.38 13.89 -2.36
C ILE A 251 -5.19 12.93 -2.18
N GLU A 252 -4.14 13.37 -1.47
CA GLU A 252 -2.93 12.58 -1.21
C GLU A 252 -3.25 11.26 -0.48
N SER A 253 -4.20 11.28 0.46
CA SER A 253 -4.64 10.10 1.20
C SER A 253 -5.72 9.26 0.50
N GLY A 254 -6.10 9.59 -0.74
CA GLY A 254 -7.15 8.89 -1.48
C GLY A 254 -8.57 9.04 -0.88
N LYS A 255 -8.77 9.96 0.07
CA LYS A 255 -10.05 10.20 0.75
C LYS A 255 -10.93 11.25 0.05
N MET A 256 -10.45 11.84 -1.05
CA MET A 256 -11.24 12.79 -1.84
C MET A 256 -12.21 12.02 -2.73
N ASN A 257 -13.48 12.25 -2.54
CA ASN A 257 -14.52 11.68 -3.39
C ASN A 257 -14.93 12.71 -4.48
N ILE A 258 -14.99 12.26 -5.71
CA ILE A 258 -15.62 12.98 -6.82
C ILE A 258 -17.12 12.64 -6.77
N ILE A 259 -17.95 13.66 -6.75
CA ILE A 259 -19.42 13.52 -6.64
C ILE A 259 -20.04 14.00 -7.94
N PRO A 260 -20.19 13.12 -8.94
CA PRO A 260 -20.76 13.51 -10.21
C PRO A 260 -22.29 13.74 -10.05
N VAL A 261 -22.73 14.87 -10.57
CA VAL A 261 -24.14 15.27 -10.61
C VAL A 261 -24.46 15.84 -11.99
N GLU A 262 -25.73 15.85 -12.35
CA GLU A 262 -26.20 16.59 -13.54
C GLU A 262 -26.07 18.09 -13.27
N TYR A 263 -25.41 18.83 -14.18
CA TYR A 263 -25.25 20.27 -14.07
C TYR A 263 -25.24 20.96 -15.42
N GLU A 264 -25.49 22.26 -15.40
CA GLU A 264 -25.44 23.12 -16.57
C GLU A 264 -24.06 23.79 -16.65
N PRO A 265 -23.18 23.43 -17.60
CA PRO A 265 -21.85 23.98 -17.69
C PRO A 265 -21.81 25.49 -17.88
N MET A 266 -22.78 26.03 -18.63
CA MET A 266 -22.91 27.48 -18.86
C MET A 266 -23.16 28.26 -17.57
N SER A 267 -23.96 27.71 -16.65
CA SER A 267 -24.17 28.31 -15.32
C SER A 267 -22.88 28.36 -14.52
N THR A 268 -22.11 27.26 -14.52
CA THR A 268 -20.83 27.19 -13.84
C THR A 268 -19.81 28.19 -14.41
N ILE A 269 -19.73 28.29 -15.74
CA ILE A 269 -18.83 29.23 -16.45
C ILE A 269 -19.22 30.67 -16.13
N HIS A 270 -20.53 31.00 -16.15
CA HIS A 270 -21.03 32.34 -15.80
C HIS A 270 -20.66 32.74 -14.37
N ASP A 271 -20.80 31.81 -13.41
CA ASP A 271 -20.40 32.03 -12.03
C ASP A 271 -18.87 32.34 -11.92
N VAL A 272 -18.05 31.56 -12.64
CA VAL A 272 -16.59 31.80 -12.70
C VAL A 272 -16.30 33.18 -13.25
N ALA A 273 -16.94 33.57 -14.38
CA ALA A 273 -16.76 34.85 -15.02
C ALA A 273 -17.10 36.03 -14.07
N ASN A 274 -18.22 35.94 -13.35
CA ASN A 274 -18.65 36.95 -12.39
C ASN A 274 -17.65 37.11 -11.24
N ILE A 275 -17.13 35.98 -10.70
CA ILE A 275 -16.11 36.03 -9.64
C ILE A 275 -14.85 36.68 -10.15
N ILE A 276 -14.38 36.32 -11.35
CA ILE A 276 -13.16 36.84 -11.94
C ILE A 276 -13.31 38.34 -12.28
N THR A 277 -14.43 38.77 -12.82
CA THR A 277 -14.75 40.19 -13.08
C THR A 277 -14.65 40.99 -11.77
N THR A 278 -15.25 40.50 -10.71
CA THR A 278 -15.18 41.13 -9.39
C THR A 278 -13.73 41.23 -8.87
N ARG A 279 -12.88 40.22 -9.15
CA ARG A 279 -11.46 40.22 -8.76
C ARG A 279 -10.58 41.13 -9.60
N ILE A 280 -10.90 41.33 -10.87
CA ILE A 280 -10.25 42.32 -11.72
C ILE A 280 -10.45 43.72 -11.12
N GLY A 281 -11.66 44.02 -10.69
CA GLY A 281 -12.00 45.31 -10.05
C GLY A 281 -11.55 46.52 -10.87
N SER A 282 -10.65 47.35 -10.31
CA SER A 282 -10.10 48.55 -10.96
C SER A 282 -8.83 48.30 -11.79
N LYS A 283 -8.37 47.05 -11.96
CA LYS A 283 -7.21 46.76 -12.80
C LYS A 283 -7.54 46.99 -14.27
N ASN A 284 -6.57 47.46 -15.03
CA ASN A 284 -6.68 47.62 -16.48
C ASN A 284 -6.46 46.26 -17.20
N VAL A 285 -7.34 45.29 -16.92
CA VAL A 285 -7.33 43.92 -17.46
C VAL A 285 -8.73 43.60 -17.98
N GLU A 286 -8.79 43.19 -19.23
CA GLU A 286 -10.05 42.76 -19.87
C GLU A 286 -10.24 41.25 -19.69
N LEU A 287 -11.45 40.81 -19.32
CA LEU A 287 -11.86 39.41 -19.35
C LEU A 287 -12.60 39.09 -20.65
N ILE A 288 -12.07 38.20 -21.44
CA ILE A 288 -12.68 37.73 -22.68
C ILE A 288 -13.15 36.27 -22.47
N LEU A 289 -14.38 36.00 -22.86
CA LEU A 289 -14.96 34.65 -22.86
C LEU A 289 -15.15 34.20 -24.32
N ASP A 290 -14.47 33.12 -24.69
CA ASP A 290 -14.60 32.42 -25.97
C ASP A 290 -15.21 31.05 -25.72
N ILE A 291 -16.54 30.95 -25.86
CA ILE A 291 -17.30 29.75 -25.51
C ILE A 291 -17.93 29.20 -26.77
N ALA A 292 -17.58 27.96 -27.09
CA ALA A 292 -18.14 27.28 -28.26
C ALA A 292 -19.66 27.08 -28.13
N PRO A 293 -20.43 27.26 -29.19
CA PRO A 293 -21.91 27.20 -29.13
C PRO A 293 -22.45 25.78 -29.00
N ASP A 294 -21.65 24.78 -29.26
CA ASP A 294 -21.99 23.37 -29.31
C ASP A 294 -21.72 22.61 -27.98
N ILE A 295 -21.42 23.35 -26.90
CA ILE A 295 -21.30 22.75 -25.56
C ILE A 295 -22.67 22.19 -25.15
N PRO A 296 -22.74 20.91 -24.71
CA PRO A 296 -24.00 20.32 -24.26
C PRO A 296 -24.67 21.15 -23.14
N TYR A 297 -26.00 21.31 -23.22
CA TYR A 297 -26.76 22.07 -22.23
C TYR A 297 -26.61 21.49 -20.80
N LYS A 298 -26.55 20.16 -20.69
CA LYS A 298 -26.33 19.45 -19.44
C LYS A 298 -25.18 18.45 -19.56
N LEU A 299 -24.37 18.38 -18.53
CA LEU A 299 -23.31 17.42 -18.36
C LEU A 299 -23.46 16.67 -17.02
N PHE A 300 -22.90 15.47 -16.93
CA PHE A 300 -22.82 14.71 -15.71
C PHE A 300 -21.36 14.67 -15.23
N GLY A 301 -21.10 15.30 -14.09
CA GLY A 301 -19.76 15.44 -13.54
C GLY A 301 -19.73 16.24 -12.24
N ASP A 302 -18.55 16.39 -11.64
CA ASP A 302 -18.39 17.20 -10.42
C ASP A 302 -18.21 18.68 -10.77
N SER A 303 -19.33 19.42 -10.83
CA SER A 303 -19.35 20.84 -11.15
C SER A 303 -18.59 21.70 -10.15
N ILE A 304 -18.53 21.28 -8.87
CA ILE A 304 -17.84 22.01 -7.81
C ILE A 304 -16.32 21.94 -8.05
N ARG A 305 -15.81 20.77 -8.36
CA ARG A 305 -14.38 20.59 -8.66
C ARG A 305 -13.98 21.22 -9.98
N PHE A 306 -14.82 21.10 -10.99
CA PHE A 306 -14.64 21.82 -12.25
C PHE A 306 -14.53 23.34 -12.03
N LYS A 307 -15.49 23.93 -11.30
CA LYS A 307 -15.45 25.34 -10.92
C LYS A 307 -14.19 25.71 -10.13
N GLN A 308 -13.76 24.86 -9.19
CA GLN A 308 -12.56 25.06 -8.40
C GLN A 308 -11.30 25.13 -9.27
N ILE A 309 -11.16 24.24 -10.25
CA ILE A 309 -10.04 24.23 -11.20
C ILE A 309 -10.03 25.52 -12.03
N LEU A 310 -11.16 25.87 -12.63
CA LEU A 310 -11.28 27.10 -13.44
C LEU A 310 -10.94 28.36 -12.63
N LEU A 311 -11.49 28.48 -11.42
CA LEU A 311 -11.22 29.62 -10.54
C LEU A 311 -9.73 29.70 -10.15
N ASN A 312 -9.11 28.59 -9.89
CA ASN A 312 -7.69 28.57 -9.53
C ASN A 312 -6.81 29.04 -10.68
N LEU A 313 -7.04 28.56 -11.89
CA LEU A 313 -6.31 28.98 -13.08
C LEU A 313 -6.55 30.45 -13.44
N ALA A 314 -7.84 30.87 -13.46
CA ALA A 314 -8.22 32.24 -13.80
C ALA A 314 -7.73 33.26 -12.74
N ASN A 315 -7.77 32.89 -11.47
CA ASN A 315 -7.19 33.72 -10.41
C ASN A 315 -5.69 33.95 -10.59
N ASN A 316 -4.95 32.92 -10.99
CA ASN A 316 -3.52 33.05 -11.29
C ASN A 316 -3.32 33.98 -12.50
N ALA A 317 -4.10 33.83 -13.57
CA ALA A 317 -4.04 34.70 -14.73
C ALA A 317 -4.26 36.19 -14.34
N VAL A 318 -5.33 36.51 -13.61
CA VAL A 318 -5.60 37.88 -13.12
C VAL A 318 -4.54 38.39 -12.14
N LYS A 319 -4.00 37.52 -11.31
CA LYS A 319 -2.95 37.84 -10.32
C LYS A 319 -1.67 38.29 -11.01
N PHE A 320 -1.24 37.60 -12.06
CA PHE A 320 0.03 37.86 -12.75
C PHE A 320 -0.09 38.79 -13.96
N THR A 321 -1.32 39.21 -14.31
CA THR A 321 -1.57 40.21 -15.33
C THR A 321 -1.84 41.58 -14.68
N LYS A 322 -1.01 42.57 -14.98
CA LYS A 322 -1.18 43.96 -14.51
C LYS A 322 -2.00 44.79 -15.47
N HIS A 323 -1.77 44.64 -16.76
CA HIS A 323 -2.44 45.33 -17.88
C HIS A 323 -2.59 44.33 -19.02
N GLY A 324 -3.68 44.42 -19.77
CA GLY A 324 -3.94 43.57 -20.93
C GLY A 324 -5.19 42.75 -20.80
N ARG A 325 -5.12 41.45 -21.07
CA ARG A 325 -6.33 40.59 -21.10
C ARG A 325 -6.10 39.21 -20.48
N VAL A 326 -7.19 38.61 -20.04
CA VAL A 326 -7.32 37.19 -19.67
C VAL A 326 -8.41 36.59 -20.55
N LEU A 327 -8.08 35.59 -21.35
CA LEU A 327 -9.01 34.88 -22.24
C LEU A 327 -9.32 33.51 -21.60
N LEU A 328 -10.60 33.26 -21.32
CA LEU A 328 -11.14 31.96 -20.97
C LEU A 328 -11.82 31.35 -22.19
N LYS A 329 -11.23 30.30 -22.74
CA LYS A 329 -11.77 29.57 -23.89
C LYS A 329 -12.27 28.19 -23.45
N ILE A 330 -13.49 27.85 -23.83
CA ILE A 330 -14.14 26.57 -23.50
C ILE A 330 -14.83 26.00 -24.75
N TYR A 331 -14.55 24.73 -25.03
CA TYR A 331 -15.20 23.98 -26.11
C TYR A 331 -15.33 22.51 -25.67
N ALA A 332 -16.19 21.77 -26.36
CA ALA A 332 -16.40 20.34 -26.12
C ALA A 332 -16.11 19.56 -27.41
N ASP A 333 -15.62 18.34 -27.25
CA ASP A 333 -15.54 17.40 -28.37
C ASP A 333 -16.96 16.93 -28.76
N PRO A 334 -17.19 16.46 -30.00
CA PRO A 334 -18.43 15.85 -30.36
C PRO A 334 -18.83 14.72 -29.42
N VAL A 335 -20.11 14.66 -29.06
CA VAL A 335 -20.59 13.60 -28.15
C VAL A 335 -20.52 12.24 -28.83
N GLU A 336 -19.73 11.33 -28.26
CA GLU A 336 -19.62 9.94 -28.71
C GLU A 336 -20.04 9.00 -27.57
N ASN A 337 -20.91 8.04 -27.86
CA ASN A 337 -21.44 7.06 -26.88
C ASN A 337 -22.04 7.69 -25.60
N GLY A 338 -22.53 8.93 -25.68
CA GLY A 338 -23.08 9.66 -24.53
C GLY A 338 -22.01 10.35 -23.68
N GLU A 339 -20.75 10.34 -24.09
CA GLU A 339 -19.64 11.00 -23.41
C GLU A 339 -19.04 12.11 -24.28
N THR A 340 -18.46 13.12 -23.67
CA THR A 340 -17.71 14.20 -24.34
C THR A 340 -16.58 14.66 -23.44
N VAL A 341 -15.53 15.19 -24.07
CA VAL A 341 -14.43 15.86 -23.35
C VAL A 341 -14.65 17.36 -23.39
N LEU A 342 -14.73 17.98 -22.22
CA LEU A 342 -14.82 19.43 -22.10
C LEU A 342 -13.40 20.02 -21.95
N HIS A 343 -12.99 20.84 -22.91
CA HIS A 343 -11.71 21.52 -22.93
C HIS A 343 -11.88 22.94 -22.37
N ALA A 344 -11.00 23.31 -21.45
CA ALA A 344 -10.91 24.66 -20.91
C ALA A 344 -9.46 25.15 -20.96
N SER A 345 -9.22 26.29 -21.57
CA SER A 345 -7.94 26.96 -21.58
C SER A 345 -8.04 28.40 -21.07
N ILE A 346 -7.01 28.83 -20.35
CA ILE A 346 -6.92 30.18 -19.83
C ILE A 346 -5.61 30.78 -20.30
N GLU A 347 -5.70 31.83 -21.09
CA GLU A 347 -4.55 32.56 -21.62
C GLU A 347 -4.49 33.94 -20.96
N ASP A 348 -3.31 34.37 -20.56
CA ASP A 348 -3.04 35.67 -19.98
C ASP A 348 -1.92 36.41 -20.72
N THR A 349 -1.94 37.74 -20.66
CA THR A 349 -0.88 38.62 -21.20
C THR A 349 0.04 39.14 -20.11
N GLY A 350 0.19 38.40 -19.04
CA GLY A 350 1.00 38.76 -17.87
C GLY A 350 2.49 38.57 -18.05
N ILE A 351 3.18 38.36 -16.93
CA ILE A 351 4.65 38.28 -16.90
C ILE A 351 5.23 37.03 -17.58
N GLY A 352 4.38 36.05 -17.93
CA GLY A 352 4.82 34.79 -18.52
C GLY A 352 5.61 33.90 -17.57
N ILE A 353 5.96 32.71 -18.06
CA ILE A 353 6.67 31.66 -17.28
C ILE A 353 7.94 31.28 -18.07
N LYS A 354 9.09 31.30 -17.43
CA LYS A 354 10.33 30.84 -18.05
C LYS A 354 10.28 29.34 -18.33
N LYS A 355 10.83 28.90 -19.47
CA LYS A 355 10.85 27.50 -19.89
C LYS A 355 11.41 26.53 -18.81
N GLU A 356 12.47 26.98 -18.11
CA GLU A 356 13.12 26.22 -17.02
C GLU A 356 12.20 25.96 -15.80
N HIS A 357 11.15 26.76 -15.65
CA HIS A 357 10.21 26.69 -14.52
C HIS A 357 8.96 25.86 -14.84
N ILE A 358 8.67 25.58 -16.11
CA ILE A 358 7.42 24.89 -16.53
C ILE A 358 7.29 23.52 -15.86
N GLY A 359 8.37 22.73 -15.79
CA GLY A 359 8.36 21.41 -15.17
C GLY A 359 8.14 21.41 -13.65
N ARG A 360 8.20 22.59 -13.01
CA ARG A 360 8.03 22.75 -11.55
C ARG A 360 6.69 23.36 -11.15
N LEU A 361 5.88 23.83 -12.10
CA LEU A 361 4.62 24.55 -11.86
C LEU A 361 3.60 23.76 -11.04
N PHE A 362 3.59 22.45 -11.18
CA PHE A 362 2.64 21.55 -10.52
C PHE A 362 3.18 20.87 -9.27
N ARG A 363 4.38 21.28 -8.80
CA ARG A 363 4.92 20.78 -7.55
C ARG A 363 4.29 21.50 -6.36
N SER A 364 3.94 20.74 -5.35
CA SER A 364 3.31 21.26 -4.13
C SER A 364 4.25 22.17 -3.37
N PHE A 365 3.74 23.30 -2.85
CA PHE A 365 4.47 24.30 -2.06
C PHE A 365 5.59 25.04 -2.81
N GLU A 366 5.76 24.84 -4.12
CA GLU A 366 6.72 25.60 -4.90
C GLU A 366 6.13 26.93 -5.37
N GLN A 367 6.89 28.01 -5.15
CA GLN A 367 6.60 29.33 -5.66
C GLN A 367 7.78 29.81 -6.51
N LEU A 368 7.49 30.13 -7.76
CA LEU A 368 8.50 30.61 -8.70
C LEU A 368 8.85 32.08 -8.41
N ASP A 369 10.15 32.41 -8.36
CA ASP A 369 10.68 33.79 -8.20
C ASP A 369 10.18 34.57 -6.95
N SER A 370 10.27 33.93 -5.76
CA SER A 370 9.92 34.57 -4.48
C SER A 370 10.65 35.90 -4.21
N LYS A 371 11.80 36.17 -4.85
CA LYS A 371 12.54 37.45 -4.72
C LYS A 371 11.92 38.59 -5.50
N ARG A 372 11.28 38.34 -6.64
CA ARG A 372 10.61 39.36 -7.50
C ARG A 372 9.14 39.57 -7.12
N ASN A 373 8.51 38.60 -6.48
CA ASN A 373 7.09 38.57 -6.23
C ASN A 373 6.74 38.65 -4.72
N ARG A 374 7.57 39.32 -3.91
CA ARG A 374 7.37 39.48 -2.45
C ARG A 374 5.98 39.99 -2.04
N ASN A 375 5.26 40.66 -2.91
CA ASN A 375 3.91 41.19 -2.65
C ASN A 375 2.78 40.35 -3.25
N ILE A 376 3.08 39.14 -3.79
CA ILE A 376 2.08 38.32 -4.44
C ILE A 376 1.86 37.07 -3.58
N GLU A 377 0.84 37.12 -2.72
CA GLU A 377 0.45 36.03 -1.80
C GLU A 377 0.00 34.78 -2.58
N GLY A 378 0.37 33.60 -2.08
CA GLY A 378 -0.12 32.32 -2.59
C GLY A 378 0.43 31.14 -1.80
N THR A 379 -0.27 30.00 -1.81
CA THR A 379 0.10 28.77 -1.09
C THR A 379 1.14 27.93 -1.84
N GLY A 380 1.21 28.07 -3.17
CA GLY A 380 1.93 27.12 -4.04
C GLY A 380 1.21 25.75 -4.19
N LEU A 381 -0.03 25.64 -3.68
CA LEU A 381 -0.81 24.41 -3.75
C LEU A 381 -1.83 24.42 -4.89
N GLY A 382 -2.31 25.57 -5.32
CA GLY A 382 -3.43 25.66 -6.25
C GLY A 382 -3.25 24.86 -7.54
N LEU A 383 -2.13 25.05 -8.26
CA LEU A 383 -1.85 24.30 -9.50
C LEU A 383 -1.67 22.81 -9.25
N ALA A 384 -1.04 22.42 -8.13
CA ALA A 384 -0.90 21.03 -7.74
C ALA A 384 -2.26 20.37 -7.47
N ILE A 385 -3.14 21.06 -6.72
CA ILE A 385 -4.52 20.61 -6.46
C ILE A 385 -5.30 20.51 -7.78
N SER A 386 -5.19 21.49 -8.68
CA SER A 386 -5.88 21.44 -9.98
C SER A 386 -5.48 20.22 -10.80
N LYS A 387 -4.16 19.90 -10.85
CA LYS A 387 -3.67 18.72 -11.54
C LYS A 387 -4.20 17.42 -10.92
N LEU A 388 -4.16 17.33 -9.59
CA LEU A 388 -4.64 16.14 -8.87
C LEU A 388 -6.16 15.94 -9.05
N LEU A 389 -6.94 17.02 -8.99
CA LEU A 389 -8.39 16.98 -9.25
C LEU A 389 -8.69 16.55 -10.68
N LEU A 390 -7.98 17.08 -11.68
CA LEU A 390 -8.10 16.63 -13.07
C LEU A 390 -7.84 15.13 -13.20
N THR A 391 -6.75 14.64 -12.60
CA THR A 391 -6.44 13.20 -12.62
C THR A 391 -7.55 12.36 -11.98
N LEU A 392 -8.15 12.82 -10.86
CA LEU A 392 -9.27 12.13 -10.21
C LEU A 392 -10.56 12.17 -11.04
N MET A 393 -10.71 13.19 -11.89
CA MET A 393 -11.84 13.36 -12.82
C MET A 393 -11.58 12.73 -14.18
N HIS A 394 -10.50 11.97 -14.36
CA HIS A 394 -10.09 11.33 -15.63
C HIS A 394 -9.79 12.30 -16.77
N GLY A 395 -9.32 13.52 -16.42
CA GLY A 395 -8.91 14.57 -17.34
C GLY A 395 -7.40 14.62 -17.59
#